data_f5defc679d21373ab67a8ed9f54f9fc5
#
_entry.id   f5defc679d21373ab67a8ed9f54f9fc5
#
_cell.length_a   1.000
_cell.length_b   1.000
_cell.length_c   1.000
_cell.angle_alpha   90.00
_cell.angle_beta   90.00
_cell.angle_gamma   90.00
#
_symmetry.space_group_name_H-M   'P 1'
#
loop_
_entity.id
_entity.type
_entity.pdbx_description
1 polymer ?
#
loop_
_entity_poly.entity_id
_entity_poly.type
_entity_poly.pdbx_seq_one_letter_code
_entity_poly.pdbx_strand_id
1 'polypeptide(L)'
;MKKYKTLHRFVFLLLFLCRLYIRNMILLSFDTEEFDVPREHNVDIPLEEQVRISTIGTNRILDCLKQNGVKATFFCTANFAMHSPLVMNRIKDEGHEIASHGYNHWTFKVEDLKKSKEVLEEMMGVKIRGYRQARMMPVPEQEIYNAGYEYNSSLNPTFIPGRYMHLSTPRTYFMKENVLQIPASVTPWVRFPLFWLSYHNLPAALYRWMCNVTVKHDGYMVTYFHPWEFYE
;
A
#
# COMPACT_ATOMS: atom_id res chain seq x y z
N MET A 1 9.62 25.32 1.39
CA MET A 1 8.21 25.59 1.04
C MET A 1 7.48 24.44 0.34
N LYS A 2 8.14 23.47 -0.30
CA LYS A 2 7.49 22.27 -0.87
C LYS A 2 7.07 21.24 0.22
N LYS A 3 7.73 21.19 1.35
CA LYS A 3 7.61 20.20 2.45
C LYS A 3 6.21 20.14 3.09
N TYR A 4 5.59 21.26 3.34
CA TYR A 4 4.22 21.31 3.93
C TYR A 4 3.11 20.97 2.94
N LYS A 5 3.41 20.96 1.63
CA LYS A 5 2.38 20.73 0.61
C LYS A 5 1.92 19.28 0.54
N THR A 6 2.82 18.31 0.74
CA THR A 6 2.48 16.86 0.64
C THR A 6 1.60 16.44 1.81
N LEU A 7 2.01 16.76 3.04
CA LEU A 7 1.23 16.42 4.24
C LEU A 7 -0.12 17.15 4.26
N HIS A 8 -0.14 18.43 3.89
CA HIS A 8 -1.39 19.21 3.84
C HIS A 8 -2.35 18.70 2.76
N ARG A 9 -1.83 18.30 1.60
CA ARG A 9 -2.60 17.65 0.54
C ARG A 9 -3.13 16.28 0.97
N PHE A 10 -2.32 15.53 1.71
CA PHE A 10 -2.70 14.23 2.25
C PHE A 10 -3.78 14.35 3.33
N VAL A 11 -3.65 15.29 4.27
CA VAL A 11 -4.70 15.61 5.24
C VAL A 11 -5.99 16.01 4.53
N PHE A 12 -5.91 16.82 3.48
CA PHE A 12 -7.08 17.22 2.71
C PHE A 12 -7.73 16.05 1.95
N LEU A 13 -6.92 15.11 1.45
CA LEU A 13 -7.42 13.86 0.86
C LEU A 13 -8.13 13.03 1.93
N LEU A 14 -7.52 12.81 3.08
CA LEU A 14 -8.13 12.05 4.19
C LEU A 14 -9.44 12.67 4.68
N LEU A 15 -9.49 13.98 4.88
CA LEU A 15 -10.71 14.68 5.28
C LEU A 15 -11.81 14.56 4.22
N PHE A 16 -11.43 14.55 2.95
CA PHE A 16 -12.37 14.34 1.86
C PHE A 16 -12.87 12.89 1.83
N LEU A 17 -11.99 11.91 2.04
CA LEU A 17 -12.33 10.49 2.10
C LEU A 17 -13.27 10.19 3.29
N CYS A 18 -13.07 10.83 4.44
CA CYS A 18 -13.97 10.72 5.60
C CYS A 18 -15.37 11.37 5.38
N ARG A 19 -15.51 12.36 4.49
CA ARG A 19 -16.80 13.00 4.21
C ARG A 19 -17.70 12.26 3.22
N LEU A 20 -17.19 11.22 2.56
CA LEU A 20 -17.96 10.34 1.65
C LEU A 20 -18.81 9.31 2.41
N TYR A 21 -19.35 9.71 3.55
CA TYR A 21 -20.24 8.88 4.37
C TYR A 21 -21.58 8.72 3.67
N ILE A 22 -21.76 7.63 2.95
CA ILE A 22 -22.97 6.80 2.76
C ILE A 22 -22.64 5.71 1.70
N ARG A 23 -22.32 4.47 2.15
CA ARG A 23 -22.12 3.24 1.36
C ARG A 23 -20.85 3.13 0.49
N ASN A 24 -19.95 4.08 0.47
CA ASN A 24 -18.74 4.04 -0.35
C ASN A 24 -17.52 3.85 0.55
N MET A 25 -16.76 2.81 0.33
CA MET A 25 -15.60 2.45 1.14
C MET A 25 -14.29 2.86 0.44
N ILE A 26 -13.34 3.38 1.19
CA ILE A 26 -11.99 3.59 0.71
C ILE A 26 -11.03 2.73 1.51
N LEU A 27 -10.36 1.84 0.81
CA LEU A 27 -9.32 0.99 1.33
C LEU A 27 -7.99 1.72 1.12
N LEU A 28 -7.58 2.47 2.14
CA LEU A 28 -6.31 3.19 2.17
C LEU A 28 -5.21 2.25 2.64
N SER A 29 -4.11 2.19 1.92
CA SER A 29 -2.99 1.34 2.30
C SER A 29 -1.63 2.03 2.12
N PHE A 30 -0.63 1.52 2.84
CA PHE A 30 0.74 1.98 2.79
C PHE A 30 1.67 0.79 2.60
N ASP A 31 2.55 0.90 1.60
CA ASP A 31 3.60 -0.08 1.37
C ASP A 31 4.80 0.34 2.23
N THR A 32 4.93 -0.34 3.37
CA THR A 32 5.85 0.02 4.45
C THR A 32 7.08 -0.88 4.37
N GLU A 33 8.09 -0.35 3.77
CA GLU A 33 9.27 -1.05 3.30
C GLU A 33 10.54 -0.27 3.60
N GLU A 34 11.69 -0.88 3.39
CA GLU A 34 12.99 -0.21 3.37
C GLU A 34 13.04 0.75 2.19
N PHE A 35 13.46 2.02 2.41
CA PHE A 35 13.59 3.00 1.33
C PHE A 35 14.76 2.67 0.42
N ASP A 36 14.52 1.86 -0.59
CA ASP A 36 15.55 1.42 -1.54
C ASP A 36 15.44 2.07 -2.94
N VAL A 37 14.54 3.03 -3.12
CA VAL A 37 14.34 3.75 -4.40
C VAL A 37 15.65 4.28 -5.01
N PRO A 38 16.64 4.79 -4.25
CA PRO A 38 17.92 5.22 -4.82
C PRO A 38 18.69 4.13 -5.58
N ARG A 39 18.48 2.84 -5.24
CA ARG A 39 19.09 1.72 -5.98
C ARG A 39 18.65 1.62 -7.43
N GLU A 40 17.45 2.09 -7.76
CA GLU A 40 16.98 2.17 -9.14
C GLU A 40 17.85 3.12 -9.99
N HIS A 41 18.57 4.03 -9.33
CA HIS A 41 19.49 4.98 -9.93
C HIS A 41 20.97 4.66 -9.63
N ASN A 42 21.28 3.42 -9.24
CA ASN A 42 22.62 2.97 -8.86
C ASN A 42 23.22 3.75 -7.68
N VAL A 43 22.39 4.26 -6.79
CA VAL A 43 22.81 4.89 -5.52
C VAL A 43 22.42 3.94 -4.39
N ASP A 44 23.42 3.41 -3.68
CA ASP A 44 23.19 2.55 -2.53
C ASP A 44 23.27 3.36 -1.25
N ILE A 45 22.30 3.20 -0.37
CA ILE A 45 22.27 3.81 0.96
C ILE A 45 22.21 2.71 2.03
N PRO A 46 22.84 2.92 3.20
CA PRO A 46 22.85 1.95 4.29
C PRO A 46 21.42 1.53 4.69
N LEU A 47 21.24 0.26 5.06
CA LEU A 47 19.95 -0.26 5.52
C LEU A 47 19.37 0.56 6.68
N GLU A 48 20.21 0.97 7.61
CA GLU A 48 19.80 1.81 8.74
C GLU A 48 19.14 3.11 8.28
N GLU A 49 19.70 3.77 7.26
CA GLU A 49 19.12 4.98 6.69
C GLU A 49 17.84 4.71 5.93
N GLN A 50 17.76 3.61 5.16
CA GLN A 50 16.53 3.19 4.48
C GLN A 50 15.38 3.00 5.48
N VAL A 51 15.65 2.27 6.57
CA VAL A 51 14.70 1.99 7.64
C VAL A 51 14.32 3.30 8.38
N ARG A 52 15.30 4.16 8.67
CA ARG A 52 15.08 5.45 9.34
C ARG A 52 14.11 6.34 8.57
N ILE A 53 14.31 6.46 7.25
CA ILE A 53 13.45 7.27 6.37
C ILE A 53 12.00 6.75 6.44
N SER A 54 11.80 5.46 6.23
CA SER A 54 10.46 4.85 6.24
C SER A 54 9.81 4.91 7.63
N THR A 55 10.58 4.74 8.71
CA THR A 55 10.10 4.86 10.08
C THR A 55 9.56 6.25 10.38
N ILE A 56 10.29 7.31 9.97
CA ILE A 56 9.85 8.70 10.17
C ILE A 56 8.56 8.96 9.38
N GLY A 57 8.52 8.55 8.11
CA GLY A 57 7.33 8.71 7.28
C GLY A 57 6.13 7.97 7.84
N THR A 58 6.32 6.72 8.30
CA THR A 58 5.26 5.93 8.92
C THR A 58 4.70 6.61 10.17
N ASN A 59 5.54 7.13 11.05
CA ASN A 59 5.08 7.86 12.24
C ASN A 59 4.24 9.10 11.89
N ARG A 60 4.62 9.86 10.86
CA ARG A 60 3.84 11.01 10.39
C ARG A 60 2.48 10.61 9.81
N ILE A 61 2.44 9.49 9.08
CA ILE A 61 1.20 8.91 8.58
C ILE A 61 0.30 8.53 9.75
N LEU A 62 0.82 7.82 10.74
CA LEU A 62 0.06 7.42 11.94
C LEU A 62 -0.50 8.62 12.70
N ASP A 63 0.30 9.68 12.89
CA ASP A 63 -0.18 10.93 13.49
C ASP A 63 -1.37 11.51 12.71
N CYS A 64 -1.27 11.54 11.39
CA CYS A 64 -2.32 12.05 10.51
C CYS A 64 -3.58 11.17 10.56
N LEU A 65 -3.43 9.84 10.50
CA LEU A 65 -4.54 8.89 10.58
C LEU A 65 -5.28 9.01 11.92
N LYS A 66 -4.52 9.09 13.03
CA LYS A 66 -5.06 9.25 14.38
C LYS A 66 -5.85 10.54 14.52
N GLN A 67 -5.31 11.69 14.06
CA GLN A 67 -5.99 13.00 14.10
C GLN A 67 -7.30 12.99 13.34
N ASN A 68 -7.43 12.16 12.30
CA ASN A 68 -8.61 12.10 11.44
C ASN A 68 -9.53 10.90 11.74
N GLY A 69 -9.20 10.05 12.72
CA GLY A 69 -9.98 8.86 13.06
C GLY A 69 -10.05 7.82 11.94
N VAL A 70 -9.04 7.77 11.07
CA VAL A 70 -8.99 6.87 9.90
C VAL A 70 -8.15 5.64 10.20
N LYS A 71 -8.61 4.47 9.76
CA LYS A 71 -7.83 3.23 9.77
C LYS A 71 -7.35 2.88 8.37
N ALA A 72 -6.22 2.20 8.29
CA ALA A 72 -5.58 1.82 7.04
C ALA A 72 -4.94 0.43 7.15
N THR A 73 -4.55 -0.14 6.01
CA THR A 73 -3.74 -1.35 5.94
C THR A 73 -2.28 -0.97 5.66
N PHE A 74 -1.36 -1.49 6.47
CA PHE A 74 0.07 -1.35 6.28
C PHE A 74 0.63 -2.67 5.75
N PHE A 75 1.01 -2.70 4.48
CA PHE A 75 1.74 -3.82 3.90
C PHE A 75 3.22 -3.68 4.26
N CYS A 76 3.69 -4.47 5.21
CA CYS A 76 5.03 -4.33 5.77
C CYS A 76 5.96 -5.45 5.25
N THR A 77 7.20 -5.11 4.88
CA THR A 77 8.22 -6.12 4.71
C THR A 77 8.63 -6.69 6.08
N ALA A 78 8.96 -7.97 6.13
CA ALA A 78 9.45 -8.59 7.36
C ALA A 78 10.76 -7.92 7.83
N ASN A 79 11.63 -7.57 6.88
CA ASN A 79 12.89 -6.92 7.19
C ASN A 79 12.70 -5.52 7.80
N PHE A 80 11.81 -4.69 7.27
CA PHE A 80 11.45 -3.41 7.91
C PHE A 80 10.89 -3.63 9.31
N ALA A 81 9.99 -4.60 9.48
CA ALA A 81 9.38 -4.89 10.78
C ALA A 81 10.43 -5.25 11.84
N MET A 82 11.40 -6.10 11.51
CA MET A 82 12.48 -6.49 12.41
C MET A 82 13.37 -5.31 12.86
N HIS A 83 13.57 -4.33 11.97
CA HIS A 83 14.40 -3.16 12.26
C HIS A 83 13.64 -1.98 12.86
N SER A 84 12.29 -2.02 12.86
CA SER A 84 11.43 -0.93 13.37
C SER A 84 10.33 -1.42 14.31
N PRO A 85 10.63 -2.22 15.35
CA PRO A 85 9.61 -2.85 16.20
C PRO A 85 8.70 -1.84 16.90
N LEU A 86 9.19 -0.67 17.27
CA LEU A 86 8.40 0.36 17.95
C LEU A 86 7.29 0.91 17.04
N VAL A 87 7.59 1.20 15.78
CA VAL A 87 6.59 1.69 14.85
C VAL A 87 5.61 0.59 14.44
N MET A 88 6.07 -0.66 14.35
CA MET A 88 5.19 -1.81 14.10
C MET A 88 4.18 -2.01 15.24
N ASN A 89 4.62 -1.93 16.48
CA ASN A 89 3.73 -1.96 17.63
C ASN A 89 2.72 -0.80 17.59
N ARG A 90 3.17 0.40 17.23
CA ARG A 90 2.30 1.56 17.09
C ARG A 90 1.21 1.33 16.02
N ILE A 91 1.55 0.77 14.85
CA ILE A 91 0.57 0.40 13.80
C ILE A 91 -0.51 -0.51 14.38
N LYS A 92 -0.11 -1.56 15.10
CA LYS A 92 -1.02 -2.51 15.75
C LYS A 92 -1.89 -1.84 16.82
N ASP A 93 -1.25 -1.12 17.76
CA ASP A 93 -1.92 -0.55 18.94
C ASP A 93 -2.90 0.56 18.56
N GLU A 94 -2.64 1.28 17.48
CA GLU A 94 -3.56 2.25 16.89
C GLU A 94 -4.68 1.58 16.07
N GLY A 95 -4.72 0.24 15.99
CA GLY A 95 -5.81 -0.54 15.37
C GLY A 95 -5.84 -0.52 13.86
N HIS A 96 -4.68 -0.41 13.23
CA HIS A 96 -4.50 -0.59 11.80
C HIS A 96 -4.29 -2.05 11.44
N GLU A 97 -4.59 -2.44 10.21
CA GLU A 97 -4.26 -3.76 9.72
C GLU A 97 -2.78 -3.83 9.35
N ILE A 98 -2.11 -4.91 9.76
CA ILE A 98 -0.79 -5.29 9.28
C ILE A 98 -0.96 -6.42 8.26
N ALA A 99 -0.42 -6.22 7.07
CA ALA A 99 -0.36 -7.20 5.99
C ALA A 99 1.10 -7.38 5.53
N SER A 100 1.38 -8.41 4.75
CA SER A 100 2.74 -8.69 4.29
C SER A 100 3.05 -7.99 2.97
N HIS A 101 4.24 -7.39 2.89
CA HIS A 101 4.84 -6.87 1.64
C HIS A 101 6.05 -7.72 1.19
N GLY A 102 6.07 -9.00 1.59
CA GLY A 102 7.20 -9.89 1.38
C GLY A 102 8.26 -9.81 2.47
N TYR A 103 9.39 -10.48 2.24
CA TYR A 103 10.45 -10.54 3.24
C TYR A 103 11.30 -9.27 3.24
N ASN A 104 11.75 -8.84 2.06
CA ASN A 104 12.38 -7.54 1.82
C ASN A 104 11.90 -6.95 0.49
N HIS A 105 12.13 -5.65 0.27
CA HIS A 105 11.58 -4.98 -0.91
C HIS A 105 12.37 -5.29 -2.20
N TRP A 106 13.69 -5.49 -2.11
CA TRP A 106 14.56 -5.59 -3.29
C TRP A 106 14.60 -6.97 -3.95
N THR A 107 14.54 -8.03 -3.16
CA THR A 107 14.64 -9.41 -3.67
C THR A 107 13.39 -10.21 -3.34
N PHE A 108 13.06 -11.16 -4.20
CA PHE A 108 11.93 -12.07 -3.99
C PHE A 108 12.32 -13.51 -4.27
N LYS A 109 11.88 -14.41 -3.40
CA LYS A 109 11.88 -15.86 -3.58
C LYS A 109 10.53 -16.39 -3.12
N VAL A 110 10.06 -17.50 -3.68
CA VAL A 110 8.74 -18.07 -3.32
C VAL A 110 8.66 -18.41 -1.83
N GLU A 111 9.75 -18.89 -1.25
CA GLU A 111 9.83 -19.21 0.18
C GLU A 111 9.63 -17.97 1.07
N ASP A 112 9.92 -16.79 0.55
CA ASP A 112 9.76 -15.53 1.29
C ASP A 112 8.27 -15.22 1.58
N LEU A 113 7.34 -15.77 0.80
CA LEU A 113 5.91 -15.64 1.06
C LEU A 113 5.54 -16.16 2.45
N LYS A 114 5.87 -17.42 2.71
CA LYS A 114 5.56 -18.05 3.99
C LYS A 114 6.42 -17.48 5.12
N LYS A 115 7.71 -17.29 4.85
CA LYS A 115 8.66 -16.76 5.85
C LYS A 115 8.30 -15.37 6.33
N SER A 116 7.90 -14.45 5.43
CA SER A 116 7.49 -13.10 5.83
C SER A 116 6.22 -13.11 6.67
N LYS A 117 5.27 -13.98 6.34
CA LYS A 117 4.06 -14.17 7.14
C LYS A 117 4.37 -14.64 8.55
N GLU A 118 5.19 -15.70 8.68
CA GLU A 118 5.57 -16.27 9.97
C GLU A 118 6.30 -15.25 10.86
N VAL A 119 7.26 -14.51 10.31
CA VAL A 119 7.98 -13.46 11.03
C VAL A 119 7.04 -12.38 11.53
N LEU A 120 6.15 -11.88 10.67
CA LEU A 120 5.20 -10.83 11.06
C LEU A 120 4.19 -11.32 12.09
N GLU A 121 3.68 -12.55 11.99
CA GLU A 121 2.76 -13.17 12.95
C GLU A 121 3.43 -13.38 14.32
N GLU A 122 4.67 -13.88 14.33
CA GLU A 122 5.45 -14.07 15.54
C GLU A 122 5.72 -12.74 16.27
N MET A 123 6.19 -11.74 15.52
CA MET A 123 6.51 -10.41 16.09
C MET A 123 5.30 -9.66 16.61
N MET A 124 4.19 -9.71 15.88
CA MET A 124 3.03 -8.88 16.18
C MET A 124 1.97 -9.59 17.03
N GLY A 125 1.98 -10.92 17.09
CA GLY A 125 0.96 -11.70 17.79
C GLY A 125 -0.43 -11.56 17.16
N VAL A 126 -0.51 -11.24 15.86
CA VAL A 126 -1.77 -11.11 15.11
C VAL A 126 -1.70 -11.93 13.83
N LYS A 127 -2.85 -12.39 13.34
CA LYS A 127 -2.92 -13.12 12.07
C LYS A 127 -2.69 -12.17 10.88
N ILE A 128 -1.73 -12.50 10.02
CA ILE A 128 -1.46 -11.77 8.77
C ILE A 128 -2.27 -12.41 7.65
N ARG A 129 -3.30 -11.71 7.18
CA ARG A 129 -4.25 -12.21 6.18
C ARG A 129 -3.92 -11.79 4.77
N GLY A 130 -3.40 -10.57 4.63
CA GLY A 130 -3.17 -9.91 3.35
C GLY A 130 -1.73 -9.98 2.87
N TYR A 131 -1.61 -9.99 1.54
CA TYR A 131 -0.34 -9.92 0.84
C TYR A 131 -0.36 -8.86 -0.26
N ARG A 132 0.76 -8.15 -0.41
CA ARG A 132 1.06 -7.34 -1.58
C ARG A 132 2.51 -7.58 -1.97
N GLN A 133 2.75 -7.99 -3.21
CA GLN A 133 4.10 -8.17 -3.72
C GLN A 133 4.79 -6.82 -3.89
N ALA A 134 6.03 -6.72 -3.42
CA ALA A 134 6.89 -5.57 -3.66
C ALA A 134 6.94 -5.25 -5.17
N ARG A 135 6.90 -3.96 -5.50
CA ARG A 135 6.88 -3.46 -6.89
C ARG A 135 5.72 -3.97 -7.74
N MET A 136 4.68 -4.53 -7.14
CA MET A 136 3.55 -5.15 -7.83
C MET A 136 3.98 -6.19 -8.88
N MET A 137 5.06 -6.94 -8.60
CA MET A 137 5.53 -7.99 -9.50
C MET A 137 4.55 -9.17 -9.50
N PRO A 138 4.41 -9.90 -10.61
CA PRO A 138 3.54 -11.06 -10.67
C PRO A 138 4.08 -12.20 -9.78
N VAL A 139 3.18 -12.78 -8.98
CA VAL A 139 3.42 -13.99 -8.20
C VAL A 139 2.27 -14.94 -8.49
N PRO A 140 2.52 -16.25 -8.70
CA PRO A 140 1.46 -17.22 -8.89
C PRO A 140 0.52 -17.24 -7.67
N GLU A 141 -0.76 -17.10 -7.89
CA GLU A 141 -1.77 -17.04 -6.82
C GLU A 141 -1.82 -18.33 -5.99
N GLN A 142 -1.51 -19.47 -6.60
CA GLN A 142 -1.40 -20.73 -5.87
C GLN A 142 -0.31 -20.70 -4.80
N GLU A 143 0.81 -20.02 -5.05
CA GLU A 143 1.89 -19.88 -4.06
C GLU A 143 1.47 -18.95 -2.91
N ILE A 144 0.71 -17.90 -3.22
CA ILE A 144 0.13 -17.01 -2.21
C ILE A 144 -0.86 -17.80 -1.32
N TYR A 145 -1.71 -18.64 -1.93
CA TYR A 145 -2.62 -19.53 -1.22
C TYR A 145 -1.87 -20.55 -0.34
N ASN A 146 -0.84 -21.19 -0.89
CA ASN A 146 -0.02 -22.19 -0.17
C ASN A 146 0.72 -21.58 1.04
N ALA A 147 1.09 -20.29 0.96
CA ALA A 147 1.66 -19.54 2.07
C ALA A 147 0.61 -19.16 3.14
N GLY A 148 -0.68 -19.37 2.88
CA GLY A 148 -1.77 -19.16 3.83
C GLY A 148 -2.30 -17.73 3.90
N TYR A 149 -2.13 -16.95 2.83
CA TYR A 149 -2.78 -15.64 2.69
C TYR A 149 -4.21 -15.77 2.20
N GLU A 150 -5.10 -14.92 2.70
CA GLU A 150 -6.51 -14.89 2.35
C GLU A 150 -6.80 -13.94 1.19
N TYR A 151 -6.02 -12.85 1.07
CA TYR A 151 -6.14 -11.90 -0.03
C TYR A 151 -4.79 -11.40 -0.57
N ASN A 152 -4.82 -10.98 -1.83
CA ASN A 152 -3.69 -10.38 -2.56
C ASN A 152 -4.08 -9.02 -3.15
N SER A 153 -3.26 -8.00 -2.95
CA SER A 153 -3.48 -6.65 -3.48
C SER A 153 -2.33 -6.19 -4.40
N SER A 154 -1.76 -7.11 -5.18
CA SER A 154 -0.58 -6.85 -6.03
C SER A 154 -0.93 -6.45 -7.48
N LEU A 155 -2.19 -6.18 -7.80
CA LEU A 155 -2.63 -5.94 -9.17
C LEU A 155 -2.94 -4.47 -9.43
N ASN A 156 -2.39 -3.94 -10.52
CA ASN A 156 -2.79 -2.66 -11.12
C ASN A 156 -3.49 -2.95 -12.47
N PRO A 157 -4.82 -2.93 -12.58
CA PRO A 157 -5.56 -3.28 -13.78
C PRO A 157 -5.55 -2.15 -14.82
N THR A 158 -4.36 -1.69 -15.17
CA THR A 158 -4.09 -0.58 -16.09
C THR A 158 -3.13 -0.97 -17.20
N PHE A 159 -2.89 -0.04 -18.11
CA PHE A 159 -1.84 -0.09 -19.12
C PHE A 159 -0.87 1.07 -18.92
N ILE A 160 0.37 0.76 -18.57
CA ILE A 160 1.49 1.70 -18.53
C ILE A 160 2.63 1.05 -19.31
N PRO A 161 3.02 1.60 -20.48
CA PRO A 161 4.08 1.04 -21.31
C PRO A 161 5.34 0.72 -20.48
N GLY A 162 5.87 -0.49 -20.63
CA GLY A 162 7.07 -0.96 -19.93
C GLY A 162 6.85 -1.34 -18.45
N ARG A 163 5.66 -1.15 -17.87
CA ARG A 163 5.40 -1.46 -16.46
C ARG A 163 4.17 -2.35 -16.24
N TYR A 164 3.01 -2.00 -16.77
CA TYR A 164 1.76 -2.76 -16.58
C TYR A 164 1.05 -3.01 -17.91
N MET A 165 0.61 -4.24 -18.14
CA MET A 165 -0.18 -4.67 -19.30
C MET A 165 -1.38 -5.51 -18.83
N HIS A 166 -2.24 -4.93 -17.99
CA HIS A 166 -3.28 -5.67 -17.27
C HIS A 166 -4.71 -5.20 -17.62
N LEU A 167 -4.96 -4.83 -18.88
CA LEU A 167 -6.29 -4.35 -19.31
C LEU A 167 -7.38 -5.44 -19.27
N SER A 168 -7.01 -6.72 -19.35
CA SER A 168 -7.93 -7.86 -19.23
C SER A 168 -8.27 -8.22 -17.78
N THR A 169 -7.48 -7.73 -16.80
CA THR A 169 -7.72 -7.99 -15.38
C THR A 169 -8.99 -7.27 -14.91
N PRO A 170 -9.87 -7.92 -14.10
CA PRO A 170 -11.00 -7.23 -13.49
C PRO A 170 -10.55 -6.00 -12.70
N ARG A 171 -11.35 -4.91 -12.76
CA ARG A 171 -11.03 -3.66 -12.05
C ARG A 171 -11.39 -3.70 -10.56
N THR A 172 -12.33 -4.55 -10.21
CA THR A 172 -12.83 -4.76 -8.86
C THR A 172 -12.36 -6.09 -8.32
N TYR A 173 -12.62 -6.36 -7.05
CA TYR A 173 -12.21 -7.62 -6.43
C TYR A 173 -12.80 -8.85 -7.14
N PHE A 174 -12.05 -9.93 -7.13
CA PHE A 174 -12.43 -11.23 -7.71
C PHE A 174 -11.66 -12.36 -7.02
N MET A 175 -12.17 -13.58 -7.14
CA MET A 175 -11.46 -14.77 -6.63
C MET A 175 -10.59 -15.37 -7.72
N LYS A 176 -9.37 -15.78 -7.36
CA LYS A 176 -8.47 -16.57 -8.21
C LYS A 176 -7.65 -17.51 -7.33
N GLU A 177 -7.61 -18.81 -7.68
CA GLU A 177 -6.89 -19.87 -6.94
C GLU A 177 -7.15 -19.82 -5.41
N ASN A 178 -8.41 -19.63 -5.02
CA ASN A 178 -8.87 -19.49 -3.63
C ASN A 178 -8.30 -18.27 -2.87
N VAL A 179 -7.67 -17.32 -3.55
CA VAL A 179 -7.21 -16.06 -3.00
C VAL A 179 -8.07 -14.91 -3.49
N LEU A 180 -8.56 -14.07 -2.58
CA LEU A 180 -9.29 -12.86 -2.93
C LEU A 180 -8.33 -11.83 -3.53
N GLN A 181 -8.50 -11.49 -4.79
CA GLN A 181 -7.73 -10.43 -5.45
C GLN A 181 -8.40 -9.08 -5.20
N ILE A 182 -7.65 -8.12 -4.68
CA ILE A 182 -8.10 -6.74 -4.41
C ILE A 182 -7.20 -5.77 -5.18
N PRO A 183 -7.49 -5.51 -6.47
CA PRO A 183 -6.67 -4.65 -7.29
C PRO A 183 -6.66 -3.20 -6.80
N ALA A 184 -5.53 -2.50 -7.02
CA ALA A 184 -5.49 -1.05 -6.90
C ALA A 184 -6.49 -0.41 -7.87
N SER A 185 -7.20 0.62 -7.43
CA SER A 185 -8.28 1.17 -8.23
C SER A 185 -7.80 1.98 -9.41
N VAL A 186 -8.54 1.83 -10.50
CA VAL A 186 -8.40 2.60 -11.72
C VAL A 186 -9.75 3.21 -12.09
N THR A 187 -9.75 4.31 -12.85
CA THR A 187 -11.00 4.92 -13.32
C THR A 187 -11.83 3.95 -14.18
N PRO A 188 -13.17 4.03 -14.18
CA PRO A 188 -14.04 3.04 -14.80
C PRO A 188 -13.77 2.77 -16.29
N TRP A 189 -13.64 3.79 -17.09
CA TRP A 189 -13.62 3.62 -18.56
C TRP A 189 -12.24 3.57 -19.18
N VAL A 190 -11.36 4.47 -18.74
CA VAL A 190 -10.00 4.62 -19.32
C VAL A 190 -8.93 3.92 -18.49
N ARG A 191 -9.31 3.30 -17.38
CA ARG A 191 -8.40 2.58 -16.47
C ARG A 191 -7.19 3.40 -16.04
N PHE A 192 -7.39 4.70 -15.82
CA PHE A 192 -6.35 5.58 -15.29
C PHE A 192 -6.09 5.23 -13.82
N PRO A 193 -4.84 4.97 -13.41
CA PRO A 193 -4.53 4.48 -12.07
C PRO A 193 -4.67 5.57 -11.00
N LEU A 194 -5.24 5.20 -9.85
CA LEU A 194 -5.51 6.08 -8.72
C LEU A 194 -4.61 5.71 -7.54
N PHE A 195 -3.33 6.03 -7.61
CA PHE A 195 -2.31 5.70 -6.62
C PHE A 195 -1.37 6.88 -6.40
N TRP A 196 -0.33 6.71 -5.57
CA TRP A 196 0.59 7.77 -5.14
C TRP A 196 1.13 8.63 -6.29
N LEU A 197 1.55 8.02 -7.40
CA LEU A 197 2.14 8.76 -8.54
C LEU A 197 1.12 9.70 -9.18
N SER A 198 -0.11 9.24 -9.37
CA SER A 198 -1.21 10.06 -9.89
C SER A 198 -1.56 11.20 -8.92
N TYR A 199 -1.55 10.91 -7.63
CA TYR A 199 -1.80 11.90 -6.58
C TYR A 199 -0.78 13.04 -6.60
N HIS A 200 0.50 12.73 -6.77
CA HIS A 200 1.57 13.74 -6.79
C HIS A 200 1.61 14.57 -8.08
N ASN A 201 1.19 13.99 -9.22
CA ASN A 201 1.37 14.61 -10.52
C ASN A 201 0.12 15.30 -11.09
N LEU A 202 -1.05 15.09 -10.49
CA LEU A 202 -2.29 15.69 -10.96
C LEU A 202 -2.74 16.86 -10.08
N PRO A 203 -3.50 17.82 -10.65
CA PRO A 203 -4.23 18.79 -9.84
C PRO A 203 -5.15 18.08 -8.84
N ALA A 204 -5.13 18.49 -7.57
CA ALA A 204 -5.89 17.83 -6.51
C ALA A 204 -7.41 17.75 -6.78
N ALA A 205 -7.98 18.76 -7.48
CA ALA A 205 -9.38 18.74 -7.86
C ALA A 205 -9.70 17.65 -8.87
N LEU A 206 -8.82 17.43 -9.86
CA LEU A 206 -8.96 16.39 -10.87
C LEU A 206 -8.82 14.99 -10.25
N TYR A 207 -7.77 14.78 -9.44
CA TYR A 207 -7.58 13.51 -8.73
C TYR A 207 -8.80 13.17 -7.88
N ARG A 208 -9.29 14.13 -7.10
CA ARG A 208 -10.49 13.97 -6.26
C ARG A 208 -11.75 13.66 -7.07
N TRP A 209 -11.93 14.32 -8.21
CA TRP A 209 -13.05 14.04 -9.11
C TRP A 209 -13.00 12.59 -9.62
N MET A 210 -11.82 12.12 -10.07
CA MET A 210 -11.63 10.73 -10.52
C MET A 210 -11.88 9.72 -9.40
N CYS A 211 -11.41 9.98 -8.17
CA CYS A 211 -11.71 9.15 -7.00
C CYS A 211 -13.23 9.05 -6.77
N ASN A 212 -13.95 10.19 -6.81
CA ASN A 212 -15.39 10.21 -6.63
C ASN A 212 -16.13 9.41 -7.70
N VAL A 213 -15.73 9.55 -8.96
CA VAL A 213 -16.32 8.80 -10.07
C VAL A 213 -16.11 7.30 -9.85
N THR A 214 -14.91 6.89 -9.46
CA THR A 214 -14.57 5.49 -9.23
C THR A 214 -15.34 4.90 -8.06
N VAL A 215 -15.37 5.59 -6.92
CA VAL A 215 -16.12 5.14 -5.73
C VAL A 215 -17.62 5.03 -6.02
N LYS A 216 -18.21 5.99 -6.74
CA LYS A 216 -19.63 5.94 -7.12
C LYS A 216 -19.94 4.78 -8.07
N HIS A 217 -19.02 4.46 -8.96
CA HIS A 217 -19.23 3.40 -9.95
C HIS A 217 -19.01 2.00 -9.36
N ASP A 218 -17.95 1.82 -8.57
CA ASP A 218 -17.50 0.51 -8.08
C ASP A 218 -17.95 0.21 -6.63
N GLY A 219 -18.48 1.21 -5.91
CA GLY A 219 -18.89 1.10 -4.51
C GLY A 219 -17.72 1.22 -3.52
N TYR A 220 -16.49 1.15 -3.98
CA TYR A 220 -15.28 1.30 -3.17
C TYR A 220 -14.08 1.77 -4.03
N MET A 221 -12.99 2.10 -3.37
CA MET A 221 -11.72 2.44 -4.01
C MET A 221 -10.55 1.93 -3.16
N VAL A 222 -9.53 1.37 -3.82
CA VAL A 222 -8.25 1.00 -3.22
C VAL A 222 -7.19 1.99 -3.70
N THR A 223 -6.46 2.60 -2.77
CA THR A 223 -5.34 3.46 -3.09
C THR A 223 -4.17 3.19 -2.14
N TYR A 224 -2.94 3.43 -2.62
CA TYR A 224 -1.75 3.18 -1.82
C TYR A 224 -0.71 4.28 -1.98
N PHE A 225 0.10 4.41 -0.93
CA PHE A 225 1.22 5.34 -0.79
C PHE A 225 2.38 4.63 -0.11
N HIS A 226 3.54 5.30 -0.05
CA HIS A 226 4.71 4.78 0.65
C HIS A 226 5.12 5.74 1.77
N PRO A 227 5.58 5.25 2.91
CA PRO A 227 6.03 6.10 4.02
C PRO A 227 7.11 7.10 3.66
N TRP A 228 8.05 6.73 2.80
CA TRP A 228 9.13 7.62 2.38
C TRP A 228 8.64 8.87 1.63
N GLU A 229 7.43 8.87 1.06
CA GLU A 229 6.80 10.05 0.46
C GLU A 229 6.52 11.16 1.51
N PHE A 230 6.48 10.79 2.78
CA PHE A 230 6.16 11.66 3.93
C PHE A 230 7.34 11.91 4.86
N TYR A 231 8.53 11.51 4.45
CA TYR A 231 9.76 11.66 5.24
C TYR A 231 10.13 13.12 5.49
N GLU A 232 9.87 14.05 4.57
CA GLU A 232 10.23 15.47 4.65
C GLU A 232 9.14 16.36 5.28
#